data_c00ac3af8c3bff77e1d26bc8ff19ab98
#
_entry.id   c00ac3af8c3bff77e1d26bc8ff19ab98
#
_cell.length_a   1.000
_cell.length_b   1.000
_cell.length_c   1.000
_cell.angle_alpha   90.00
_cell.angle_beta   90.00
_cell.angle_gamma   90.00
#
_symmetry.space_group_name_H-M   'P 1'
#
loop_
_entity.id
_entity.type
_entity.pdbx_description
1 polymer ?
#
loop_
_entity_poly.entity_id
_entity_poly.type
_entity_poly.pdbx_seq_one_letter_code
_entity_poly.pdbx_strand_id
1 'polypeptide(L)'
;MDSEYKECVDSLYDKEDHLFYRDNKRIPLREKNGSKQFWGRGNGWVFAGLPLIIDNLPLNCPSRNYYIRLFTEMAEAVRKTQCKDGDWRTSLLDPDSYKMPENSCSAFMCFGIAWGIRNGYLPQRTYKPVLEKGWQSLVKAVHSDGKLGYIQPVGAAPKAAGFDATDVYGVGAFLLAGSELYKLSCTYH
;
A
#
# COMPACT_ATOMS: atom_id res chain seq x y z
N MET A 1 23.04 -2.73 0.94
CA MET A 1 21.61 -2.46 1.15
C MET A 1 21.07 -1.32 0.26
N ASP A 2 21.66 -0.10 0.24
CA ASP A 2 21.18 1.00 -0.62
C ASP A 2 21.33 0.69 -2.13
N SER A 3 22.47 0.15 -2.56
CA SER A 3 22.70 -0.28 -3.95
C SER A 3 21.74 -1.38 -4.39
N GLU A 4 21.59 -2.44 -3.60
CA GLU A 4 20.68 -3.57 -3.90
C GLU A 4 19.23 -3.11 -3.99
N TYR A 5 18.80 -2.17 -3.12
CA TYR A 5 17.45 -1.61 -3.20
C TYR A 5 17.25 -0.85 -4.53
N LYS A 6 18.23 -0.01 -4.91
CA LYS A 6 18.19 0.71 -6.19
C LYS A 6 18.21 -0.21 -7.40
N GLU A 7 19.01 -1.26 -7.39
CA GLU A 7 19.00 -2.30 -8.44
C GLU A 7 17.64 -3.00 -8.54
N CYS A 8 16.99 -3.25 -7.40
CA CYS A 8 15.63 -3.78 -7.38
C CYS A 8 14.61 -2.80 -7.98
N VAL A 9 14.72 -1.50 -7.65
CA VAL A 9 13.89 -0.45 -8.26
C VAL A 9 14.13 -0.38 -9.76
N ASP A 10 15.38 -0.36 -10.21
CA ASP A 10 15.72 -0.30 -11.65
C ASP A 10 15.16 -1.51 -12.43
N SER A 11 15.04 -2.66 -11.78
CA SER A 11 14.57 -3.90 -12.39
C SER A 11 13.06 -4.06 -12.38
N LEU A 12 12.36 -3.57 -11.34
CA LEU A 12 10.96 -3.93 -11.06
C LEU A 12 10.00 -2.74 -10.99
N TYR A 13 10.52 -1.51 -10.87
CA TYR A 13 9.67 -0.32 -10.81
C TYR A 13 9.24 0.12 -12.21
N ASP A 14 7.94 0.20 -12.41
CA ASP A 14 7.35 0.75 -13.63
C ASP A 14 7.25 2.28 -13.50
N LYS A 15 8.00 2.99 -14.35
CA LYS A 15 8.09 4.47 -14.32
C LYS A 15 6.85 5.18 -14.89
N GLU A 16 5.98 4.47 -15.55
CA GLU A 16 4.73 5.01 -16.10
C GLU A 16 3.60 4.93 -15.08
N ASP A 17 3.44 3.76 -14.46
CA ASP A 17 2.38 3.49 -13.48
C ASP A 17 2.81 3.79 -12.04
N HIS A 18 4.11 4.01 -11.80
CA HIS A 18 4.71 4.22 -10.47
C HIS A 18 4.39 3.12 -9.46
N LEU A 19 4.38 1.87 -9.94
CA LEU A 19 4.11 0.66 -9.19
C LEU A 19 5.20 -0.38 -9.44
N PHE A 20 5.29 -1.37 -8.57
CA PHE A 20 6.27 -2.44 -8.67
C PHE A 20 5.66 -3.73 -9.20
N TYR A 21 6.33 -4.35 -10.16
CA TYR A 21 6.14 -5.75 -10.45
C TYR A 21 6.66 -6.59 -9.27
N ARG A 22 6.03 -7.73 -9.01
CA ARG A 22 6.50 -8.65 -7.97
C ARG A 22 7.87 -9.25 -8.29
N ASP A 23 8.09 -9.60 -9.53
CA ASP A 23 9.32 -10.16 -10.09
C ASP A 23 9.36 -10.02 -11.62
N ASN A 24 10.52 -10.31 -12.22
CA ASN A 24 10.73 -10.18 -13.67
C ASN A 24 9.77 -11.04 -14.52
N LYS A 25 9.29 -12.18 -13.99
CA LYS A 25 8.36 -13.05 -14.70
C LYS A 25 6.97 -12.42 -14.84
N ARG A 26 6.66 -11.39 -14.06
CA ARG A 26 5.38 -10.67 -14.08
C ARG A 26 5.34 -9.51 -15.07
N ILE A 27 6.49 -9.01 -15.50
CA ILE A 27 6.57 -7.87 -16.44
C ILE A 27 5.81 -8.12 -17.76
N PRO A 28 5.91 -9.30 -18.41
CA PRO A 28 5.18 -9.56 -19.66
C PRO A 28 3.70 -9.91 -19.44
N LEU A 29 3.27 -10.19 -18.21
CA LEU A 29 1.91 -10.61 -17.94
C LEU A 29 0.93 -9.44 -17.99
N ARG A 30 -0.30 -9.76 -18.38
CA ARG A 30 -1.41 -8.81 -18.41
C ARG A 30 -2.60 -9.39 -17.66
N GLU A 31 -3.36 -8.51 -17.04
CA GLU A 31 -4.64 -8.81 -16.43
C GLU A 31 -5.73 -9.01 -17.49
N LYS A 32 -6.92 -9.43 -17.09
CA LYS A 32 -8.03 -9.69 -18.02
C LYS A 32 -8.46 -8.45 -18.81
N ASN A 33 -8.34 -7.27 -18.22
CA ASN A 33 -8.63 -6.00 -18.88
C ASN A 33 -7.48 -5.49 -19.78
N GLY A 34 -6.40 -6.25 -19.94
CA GLY A 34 -5.20 -5.89 -20.72
C GLY A 34 -4.18 -5.03 -19.97
N SER A 35 -4.44 -4.61 -18.73
CA SER A 35 -3.49 -3.81 -17.95
C SER A 35 -2.29 -4.63 -17.48
N LYS A 36 -1.22 -3.93 -17.07
CA LYS A 36 -0.06 -4.52 -16.42
C LYS A 36 -0.48 -5.15 -15.08
N GLN A 37 0.18 -6.24 -14.67
CA GLN A 37 -0.16 -6.94 -13.44
C GLN A 37 0.63 -6.37 -12.25
N PHE A 38 -0.03 -5.53 -11.44
CA PHE A 38 0.53 -5.02 -10.19
C PHE A 38 -0.23 -5.57 -8.99
N TRP A 39 0.42 -6.48 -8.28
CA TRP A 39 -0.15 -7.10 -7.10
C TRP A 39 -0.25 -6.11 -5.93
N GLY A 40 -1.47 -5.92 -5.42
CA GLY A 40 -1.78 -4.90 -4.40
C GLY A 40 -0.96 -5.08 -3.13
N ARG A 41 -0.95 -6.27 -2.52
CA ARG A 41 -0.15 -6.52 -1.31
C ARG A 41 1.36 -6.38 -1.56
N GLY A 42 1.86 -6.79 -2.72
CA GLY A 42 3.28 -6.59 -3.08
C GLY A 42 3.65 -5.11 -3.06
N ASN A 43 2.85 -4.28 -3.71
CA ASN A 43 3.01 -2.82 -3.69
C ASN A 43 2.78 -2.23 -2.29
N GLY A 44 1.85 -2.79 -1.51
CA GLY A 44 1.63 -2.41 -0.11
C GLY A 44 2.88 -2.59 0.75
N TRP A 45 3.58 -3.71 0.63
CA TRP A 45 4.86 -3.94 1.33
C TRP A 45 5.92 -2.91 0.98
N VAL A 46 6.07 -2.58 -0.32
CA VAL A 46 7.05 -1.56 -0.76
C VAL A 46 6.65 -0.19 -0.22
N PHE A 47 5.39 0.21 -0.42
CA PHE A 47 4.89 1.51 -0.02
C PHE A 47 4.96 1.73 1.49
N ALA A 48 4.64 0.72 2.31
CA ALA A 48 4.79 0.76 3.77
C ALA A 48 6.24 0.65 4.23
N GLY A 49 7.10 -0.01 3.47
CA GLY A 49 8.53 -0.14 3.76
C GLY A 49 9.31 1.17 3.61
N LEU A 50 8.91 2.02 2.65
CA LEU A 50 9.57 3.31 2.39
C LEU A 50 9.55 4.26 3.61
N PRO A 51 8.44 4.48 4.33
CA PRO A 51 8.41 5.16 5.61
C PRO A 51 9.47 4.66 6.61
N LEU A 52 9.56 3.34 6.78
CA LEU A 52 10.51 2.73 7.70
C LEU A 52 11.95 2.97 7.29
N ILE A 53 12.25 2.93 5.98
CA ILE A 53 13.58 3.27 5.45
C ILE A 53 13.87 4.75 5.73
N ILE A 54 12.97 5.65 5.37
CA ILE A 54 13.16 7.10 5.50
C ILE A 54 13.35 7.51 6.96
N ASP A 55 12.57 6.96 7.90
CA ASP A 55 12.69 7.27 9.33
C ASP A 55 14.02 6.81 9.93
N ASN A 56 14.61 5.72 9.40
CA ASN A 56 15.89 5.18 9.89
C ASN A 56 17.12 5.69 9.13
N LEU A 57 16.95 6.46 8.06
CA LEU A 57 18.07 7.09 7.38
C LEU A 57 18.49 8.38 8.09
N PRO A 58 19.82 8.63 8.27
CA PRO A 58 20.31 9.92 8.73
C PRO A 58 19.79 11.08 7.87
N LEU A 59 19.53 12.24 8.49
CA LEU A 59 19.01 13.41 7.76
C LEU A 59 19.93 13.88 6.63
N ASN A 60 21.24 13.70 6.80
CA ASN A 60 22.26 14.04 5.80
C ASN A 60 22.60 12.89 4.84
N CYS A 61 21.85 11.79 4.86
CA CYS A 61 22.07 10.67 3.95
C CYS A 61 21.82 11.09 2.50
N PRO A 62 22.79 10.93 1.57
CA PRO A 62 22.62 11.34 0.16
C PRO A 62 21.42 10.68 -0.55
N SER A 63 21.08 9.46 -0.17
CA SER A 63 19.98 8.71 -0.76
C SER A 63 18.60 9.05 -0.17
N ARG A 64 18.53 9.86 0.90
CA ARG A 64 17.24 10.16 1.56
C ARG A 64 16.21 10.77 0.59
N ASN A 65 16.62 11.73 -0.22
CA ASN A 65 15.75 12.38 -1.20
C ASN A 65 15.28 11.43 -2.31
N TYR A 66 16.08 10.41 -2.64
CA TYR A 66 15.69 9.36 -3.57
C TYR A 66 14.49 8.57 -3.02
N TYR A 67 14.54 8.13 -1.78
CA TYR A 67 13.45 7.37 -1.16
C TYR A 67 12.20 8.21 -0.93
N ILE A 68 12.35 9.50 -0.57
CA ILE A 68 11.21 10.43 -0.44
C ILE A 68 10.51 10.61 -1.80
N ARG A 69 11.26 10.79 -2.88
CA ARG A 69 10.69 10.91 -4.22
C ARG A 69 9.96 9.62 -4.62
N LEU A 70 10.58 8.46 -4.46
CA LEU A 70 9.96 7.17 -4.76
C LEU A 70 8.66 6.97 -3.97
N PHE A 71 8.66 7.33 -2.68
CA PHE A 71 7.47 7.30 -1.84
C PHE A 71 6.36 8.21 -2.38
N THR A 72 6.67 9.45 -2.76
CA THR A 72 5.67 10.41 -3.25
C THR A 72 5.11 10.04 -4.63
N GLU A 73 5.93 9.48 -5.51
CA GLU A 73 5.48 8.95 -6.80
C GLU A 73 4.53 7.77 -6.60
N MET A 74 4.90 6.80 -5.75
CA MET A 74 4.02 5.67 -5.41
C MET A 74 2.74 6.14 -4.72
N ALA A 75 2.79 7.14 -3.85
CA ALA A 75 1.60 7.66 -3.17
C ALA A 75 0.54 8.16 -4.16
N GLU A 76 0.97 8.79 -5.25
CA GLU A 76 0.04 9.25 -6.29
C GLU A 76 -0.59 8.06 -7.05
N ALA A 77 0.19 7.02 -7.35
CA ALA A 77 -0.33 5.79 -7.94
C ALA A 77 -1.32 5.08 -6.99
N VAL A 78 -0.97 4.99 -5.71
CA VAL A 78 -1.84 4.45 -4.65
C VAL A 78 -3.16 5.21 -4.58
N ARG A 79 -3.14 6.54 -4.60
CA ARG A 79 -4.35 7.38 -4.61
C ARG A 79 -5.23 7.11 -5.82
N LYS A 80 -4.64 6.97 -7.01
CA LYS A 80 -5.37 6.72 -8.27
C LYS A 80 -6.00 5.34 -8.33
N THR A 81 -5.41 4.35 -7.67
CA THR A 81 -5.88 2.95 -7.70
C THR A 81 -6.87 2.63 -6.58
N GLN A 82 -7.21 3.59 -5.69
CA GLN A 82 -8.25 3.39 -4.69
C GLN A 82 -9.62 3.20 -5.33
N CYS A 83 -10.32 2.14 -4.95
CA CYS A 83 -11.68 1.87 -5.40
C CYS A 83 -12.72 2.84 -4.80
N LYS A 84 -13.90 2.92 -5.42
CA LYS A 84 -14.97 3.82 -4.95
C LYS A 84 -15.44 3.52 -3.52
N ASP A 85 -15.39 2.28 -3.10
CA ASP A 85 -15.73 1.81 -1.75
C ASP A 85 -14.63 2.05 -0.70
N GLY A 86 -13.46 2.55 -1.14
CA GLY A 86 -12.40 3.04 -0.28
C GLY A 86 -11.23 2.09 -0.10
N ASP A 87 -11.36 0.83 -0.48
CA ASP A 87 -10.27 -0.15 -0.37
C ASP A 87 -9.39 -0.22 -1.63
N TRP A 88 -8.40 -1.09 -1.59
CA TRP A 88 -7.59 -1.51 -2.73
C TRP A 88 -7.78 -2.99 -2.98
N ARG A 89 -7.79 -3.36 -4.26
CA ARG A 89 -7.96 -4.75 -4.71
C ARG A 89 -6.62 -5.47 -4.78
N THR A 90 -6.68 -6.78 -4.86
CA THR A 90 -5.49 -7.61 -5.01
C THR A 90 -4.74 -7.34 -6.32
N SER A 91 -5.41 -6.89 -7.39
CA SER A 91 -4.80 -6.30 -8.59
C SER A 91 -5.16 -4.82 -8.67
N LEU A 92 -4.14 -3.95 -8.68
CA LEU A 92 -4.35 -2.50 -8.59
C LEU A 92 -4.93 -1.89 -9.87
N LEU A 93 -4.61 -2.44 -11.05
CA LEU A 93 -5.09 -1.92 -12.33
C LEU A 93 -6.24 -2.74 -12.95
N ASP A 94 -6.65 -3.84 -12.30
CA ASP A 94 -7.82 -4.64 -12.73
C ASP A 94 -8.72 -4.98 -11.53
N PRO A 95 -9.29 -3.95 -10.86
CA PRO A 95 -10.13 -4.17 -9.68
C PRO A 95 -11.41 -4.94 -10.01
N ASP A 96 -11.92 -4.84 -11.23
CA ASP A 96 -13.19 -5.47 -11.63
C ASP A 96 -13.07 -7.00 -11.73
N SER A 97 -11.90 -7.53 -12.02
CA SER A 97 -11.61 -8.97 -11.99
C SER A 97 -11.49 -9.53 -10.57
N TYR A 98 -11.32 -8.66 -9.58
CA TYR A 98 -11.12 -9.01 -8.17
C TYR A 98 -11.97 -8.13 -7.27
N LYS A 99 -13.29 -8.38 -7.26
CA LYS A 99 -14.28 -7.50 -6.62
C LYS A 99 -14.21 -7.43 -5.09
N MET A 100 -13.52 -8.39 -4.44
CA MET A 100 -13.40 -8.41 -3.00
C MET A 100 -12.24 -7.54 -2.54
N PRO A 101 -12.33 -6.91 -1.34
CA PRO A 101 -11.23 -6.18 -0.73
C PRO A 101 -9.97 -7.06 -0.58
N GLU A 102 -8.81 -6.42 -0.51
CA GLU A 102 -7.58 -7.06 -0.01
C GLU A 102 -7.02 -6.21 1.13
N ASN A 103 -7.35 -6.61 2.36
CA ASN A 103 -7.17 -5.76 3.53
C ASN A 103 -5.73 -5.64 3.99
N SER A 104 -4.85 -6.58 3.67
CA SER A 104 -3.42 -6.37 3.94
C SER A 104 -2.85 -5.25 3.05
N CYS A 105 -3.26 -5.19 1.78
CA CYS A 105 -2.92 -4.08 0.88
C CYS A 105 -3.47 -2.77 1.43
N SER A 106 -4.78 -2.71 1.68
CA SER A 106 -5.46 -1.50 2.14
C SER A 106 -4.87 -0.95 3.44
N ALA A 107 -4.48 -1.84 4.36
CA ALA A 107 -3.84 -1.45 5.62
C ALA A 107 -2.44 -0.84 5.39
N PHE A 108 -1.60 -1.44 4.54
CA PHE A 108 -0.30 -0.87 4.20
C PHE A 108 -0.43 0.48 3.48
N MET A 109 -1.42 0.62 2.58
CA MET A 109 -1.68 1.90 1.91
C MET A 109 -2.11 2.98 2.91
N CYS A 110 -3.02 2.65 3.84
CA CYS A 110 -3.44 3.57 4.90
C CYS A 110 -2.26 3.98 5.80
N PHE A 111 -1.39 3.04 6.19
CA PHE A 111 -0.21 3.35 6.98
C PHE A 111 0.70 4.35 6.26
N GLY A 112 1.08 4.07 5.02
CA GLY A 112 1.98 4.94 4.25
C GLY A 112 1.38 6.34 4.04
N ILE A 113 0.08 6.43 3.72
CA ILE A 113 -0.61 7.72 3.55
C ILE A 113 -0.64 8.51 4.87
N ALA A 114 -1.01 7.87 5.99
CA ALA A 114 -1.06 8.53 7.30
C ALA A 114 0.31 9.06 7.71
N TRP A 115 1.36 8.25 7.57
CA TRP A 115 2.74 8.63 7.81
C TRP A 115 3.18 9.80 6.92
N GLY A 116 2.86 9.73 5.62
CA GLY A 116 3.23 10.77 4.66
C GLY A 116 2.57 12.11 4.96
N ILE A 117 1.30 12.13 5.39
CA ILE A 117 0.60 13.34 5.83
C ILE A 117 1.25 13.90 7.10
N ARG A 118 1.47 13.05 8.12
CA ARG A 118 2.02 13.46 9.42
C ARG A 118 3.43 14.06 9.29
N ASN A 119 4.23 13.54 8.37
CA ASN A 119 5.59 14.02 8.13
C ASN A 119 5.69 15.13 7.06
N GLY A 120 4.56 15.61 6.52
CA GLY A 120 4.52 16.70 5.55
C GLY A 120 4.98 16.33 4.13
N TYR A 121 5.15 15.04 3.83
CA TYR A 121 5.48 14.58 2.47
C TYR A 121 4.27 14.50 1.54
N LEU A 122 3.08 14.32 2.11
CA LEU A 122 1.84 14.27 1.35
C LEU A 122 0.89 15.41 1.76
N PRO A 123 0.35 16.18 0.79
CA PRO A 123 -0.60 17.25 1.08
C PRO A 123 -1.88 16.71 1.74
N GLN A 124 -2.15 17.13 2.98
CA GLN A 124 -3.30 16.67 3.75
C GLN A 124 -4.63 16.83 3.00
N ARG A 125 -4.83 17.98 2.35
CA ARG A 125 -6.07 18.27 1.59
C ARG A 125 -6.36 17.18 0.53
N THR A 126 -5.33 16.64 -0.10
CA THR A 126 -5.45 15.63 -1.16
C THR A 126 -5.60 14.22 -0.60
N TYR A 127 -4.80 13.87 0.41
CA TYR A 127 -4.66 12.49 0.86
C TYR A 127 -5.53 12.12 2.06
N LYS A 128 -5.96 13.09 2.89
CA LYS A 128 -6.84 12.80 4.03
C LYS A 128 -8.17 12.12 3.61
N PRO A 129 -8.87 12.56 2.55
CA PRO A 129 -10.09 11.86 2.11
C PRO A 129 -9.83 10.42 1.64
N VAL A 130 -8.67 10.16 1.02
CA VAL A 130 -8.24 8.82 0.60
C VAL A 130 -8.02 7.93 1.82
N LEU A 131 -7.28 8.44 2.81
CA LEU A 131 -7.01 7.76 4.07
C LEU A 131 -8.30 7.42 4.83
N GLU A 132 -9.20 8.39 4.98
CA GLU A 132 -10.46 8.21 5.71
C GLU A 132 -11.34 7.13 5.07
N LYS A 133 -11.46 7.13 3.75
CA LYS A 133 -12.18 6.08 3.02
C LYS A 133 -11.55 4.71 3.20
N GLY A 134 -10.22 4.61 3.05
CA GLY A 134 -9.49 3.36 3.23
C GLY A 134 -9.63 2.80 4.63
N TRP A 135 -9.49 3.65 5.64
CA TRP A 135 -9.65 3.24 7.04
C TRP A 135 -11.08 2.80 7.36
N GLN A 136 -12.09 3.52 6.86
CA GLN A 136 -13.49 3.11 7.02
C GLN A 136 -13.79 1.74 6.38
N SER A 137 -13.21 1.45 5.22
CA SER A 137 -13.33 0.14 4.58
C SER A 137 -12.71 -0.97 5.43
N LEU A 138 -11.51 -0.74 5.96
CA LEU A 138 -10.83 -1.67 6.86
C LEU A 138 -11.64 -1.96 8.13
N VAL A 139 -12.19 -0.94 8.77
CA VAL A 139 -13.00 -1.11 10.00
C VAL A 139 -14.25 -1.92 9.73
N LYS A 140 -14.90 -1.75 8.58
CA LYS A 140 -16.07 -2.56 8.18
C LYS A 140 -15.75 -4.03 7.96
N ALA A 141 -14.50 -4.37 7.71
CA ALA A 141 -14.05 -5.75 7.52
C ALA A 141 -13.66 -6.46 8.81
N VAL A 142 -13.74 -5.77 9.96
CA VAL A 142 -13.55 -6.38 11.27
C VAL A 142 -14.84 -7.10 11.68
N HIS A 143 -14.72 -8.40 11.97
CA HIS A 143 -15.81 -9.22 12.45
C HIS A 143 -16.24 -8.83 13.88
N SER A 144 -17.40 -9.30 14.31
CA SER A 144 -17.91 -9.05 15.66
C SER A 144 -17.03 -9.61 16.79
N ASP A 145 -16.22 -10.62 16.48
CA ASP A 145 -15.23 -11.22 17.39
C ASP A 145 -13.84 -10.54 17.34
N GLY A 146 -13.70 -9.46 16.51
CA GLY A 146 -12.46 -8.71 16.36
C GLY A 146 -11.51 -9.24 15.25
N LYS A 147 -11.86 -10.31 14.54
CA LYS A 147 -11.06 -10.84 13.45
C LYS A 147 -11.12 -9.90 12.24
N LEU A 148 -9.97 -9.53 11.66
CA LEU A 148 -9.92 -8.79 10.38
C LEU A 148 -10.03 -9.78 9.22
N GLY A 149 -11.04 -9.58 8.36
CA GLY A 149 -11.30 -10.43 7.19
C GLY A 149 -10.65 -9.93 5.89
N TYR A 150 -10.93 -10.64 4.80
CA TYR A 150 -10.45 -10.34 3.45
C TYR A 150 -8.93 -10.19 3.33
N ILE A 151 -8.16 -10.99 4.04
CA ILE A 151 -6.70 -11.04 3.89
C ILE A 151 -6.37 -12.19 2.95
N GLN A 152 -5.80 -11.88 1.80
CA GLN A 152 -5.33 -12.90 0.86
C GLN A 152 -4.28 -13.78 1.53
N PRO A 153 -4.41 -15.11 1.53
CA PRO A 153 -3.38 -16.02 2.05
C PRO A 153 -2.01 -15.82 1.37
N VAL A 154 -0.95 -16.33 1.99
CA VAL A 154 0.39 -16.30 1.40
C VAL A 154 0.34 -16.73 -0.07
N GLY A 155 0.93 -15.95 -0.95
CA GLY A 155 0.86 -16.16 -2.40
C GLY A 155 1.89 -15.34 -3.16
N ALA A 156 1.86 -15.51 -4.48
CA ALA A 156 2.83 -14.89 -5.39
C ALA A 156 2.17 -14.07 -6.51
N ALA A 157 0.84 -13.91 -6.48
CA ALA A 157 0.06 -13.25 -7.50
C ALA A 157 -1.29 -12.77 -6.94
N PRO A 158 -2.00 -11.89 -7.63
CA PRO A 158 -3.37 -11.52 -7.29
C PRO A 158 -4.27 -12.76 -7.15
N LYS A 159 -4.99 -12.83 -6.01
CA LYS A 159 -6.00 -13.86 -5.74
C LYS A 159 -7.04 -13.29 -4.78
N ALA A 160 -8.31 -13.52 -5.05
CA ALA A 160 -9.40 -13.09 -4.18
C ALA A 160 -9.31 -13.77 -2.81
N ALA A 161 -9.68 -13.03 -1.76
CA ALA A 161 -9.84 -13.54 -0.40
C ALA A 161 -11.30 -13.36 0.04
N GLY A 162 -11.81 -14.33 0.80
CA GLY A 162 -13.15 -14.25 1.39
C GLY A 162 -13.17 -13.46 2.70
N PHE A 163 -14.37 -13.14 3.19
CA PHE A 163 -14.57 -12.40 4.43
C PHE A 163 -13.90 -13.10 5.64
N ASP A 164 -13.93 -14.42 5.68
CA ASP A 164 -13.32 -15.20 6.78
C ASP A 164 -11.81 -15.40 6.66
N ALA A 165 -11.22 -15.05 5.52
CA ALA A 165 -9.78 -15.20 5.32
C ALA A 165 -9.02 -14.15 6.13
N THR A 166 -8.15 -14.60 7.03
CA THR A 166 -7.29 -13.75 7.88
C THR A 166 -5.87 -14.31 7.94
N ASP A 167 -4.89 -13.45 8.20
CA ASP A 167 -3.51 -13.84 8.42
C ASP A 167 -2.77 -12.79 9.26
N VAL A 168 -1.74 -13.22 9.98
CA VAL A 168 -1.01 -12.38 10.96
C VAL A 168 -0.41 -11.11 10.37
N TYR A 169 0.12 -11.18 9.15
CA TYR A 169 0.71 -9.99 8.50
C TYR A 169 -0.34 -8.93 8.15
N GLY A 170 -1.57 -9.33 7.81
CA GLY A 170 -2.65 -8.40 7.55
C GLY A 170 -3.14 -7.72 8.82
N VAL A 171 -3.25 -8.48 9.91
CA VAL A 171 -3.56 -7.93 11.24
C VAL A 171 -2.46 -6.98 11.70
N GLY A 172 -1.18 -7.36 11.51
CA GLY A 172 -0.03 -6.49 11.81
C GLY A 172 -0.07 -5.18 11.03
N ALA A 173 -0.37 -5.23 9.72
CA ALA A 173 -0.52 -4.03 8.89
C ALA A 173 -1.68 -3.14 9.35
N PHE A 174 -2.81 -3.73 9.75
CA PHE A 174 -3.96 -3.00 10.28
C PHE A 174 -3.62 -2.26 11.59
N LEU A 175 -2.94 -2.93 12.52
CA LEU A 175 -2.50 -2.32 13.77
C LEU A 175 -1.47 -1.21 13.52
N LEU A 176 -0.57 -1.40 12.57
CA LEU A 176 0.41 -0.40 12.15
C LEU A 176 -0.30 0.85 11.58
N ALA A 177 -1.29 0.67 10.70
CA ALA A 177 -2.10 1.76 10.16
C ALA A 177 -2.87 2.49 11.27
N GLY A 178 -3.54 1.77 12.16
CA GLY A 178 -4.28 2.35 13.28
C GLY A 178 -3.39 3.17 14.22
N SER A 179 -2.20 2.65 14.53
CA SER A 179 -1.21 3.37 15.33
C SER A 179 -0.77 4.68 14.67
N GLU A 180 -0.57 4.68 13.36
CA GLU A 180 -0.13 5.87 12.64
C GLU A 180 -1.25 6.91 12.46
N LEU A 181 -2.50 6.44 12.25
CA LEU A 181 -3.67 7.31 12.26
C LEU A 181 -3.88 7.97 13.64
N TYR A 182 -3.67 7.23 14.72
CA TYR A 182 -3.73 7.78 16.07
C TYR A 182 -2.69 8.91 16.27
N LYS A 183 -1.43 8.67 15.88
CA LYS A 183 -0.38 9.70 15.94
C LYS A 183 -0.75 10.95 15.11
N LEU A 184 -1.29 10.72 13.90
CA LEU A 184 -1.73 11.80 13.03
C LEU A 184 -2.85 12.61 13.68
N SER A 185 -3.82 11.99 14.35
CA SER A 185 -4.91 12.69 15.05
C SER A 185 -4.39 13.56 16.19
N CYS A 186 -3.37 13.11 16.93
CA CYS A 186 -2.77 13.87 18.02
C CYS A 186 -1.95 15.08 17.55
N THR A 187 -1.54 15.14 16.29
CA THR A 187 -0.73 16.26 15.76
C THR A 187 -1.59 17.53 15.53
N TYR A 188 -2.90 17.40 15.52
CA TYR A 188 -3.85 18.50 15.22
C TYR A 188 -4.67 18.95 16.45
N HIS A 189 -4.28 18.52 17.63
CA HIS A 189 -4.77 18.99 18.91
C HIS A 189 -3.65 19.70 19.70
#